data_157668edb01e7d7beaa66482f3031121
#
_entry.id   157668edb01e7d7beaa66482f3031121
#
_cell.length_a   1.000
_cell.length_b   1.000
_cell.length_c   1.000
_cell.angle_alpha   90.00
_cell.angle_beta   90.00
_cell.angle_gamma   90.00
#
_symmetry.space_group_name_H-M   'P 1'
#
loop_
_entity.id
_entity.type
_entity.pdbx_description
1 polymer ?
#
loop_
_entity_poly.entity_id
_entity_poly.type
_entity_poly.pdbx_seq_one_letter_code
_entity_poly.pdbx_strand_id
1 'polypeptide(L)'
;MEVYVCFCYNKMRVTIKNYEKSNTIKTREGKNMETMQGKKNIVLIGMPGAGKSTVGVVLAKRLGYRFLDSDLVIQEQTKKLLHELITEHGVDGFLKIEEDINAGLDCEQAVIATGGSVIYGEKAMEHLREIGCVVYLKLSYKEIEDRLGDLTARGVALKNGQTLKDLYNERCPLYEKYAHIVQECDHKRVREIVHELASQANA
;
A
#
# COMPACT_ATOMS: atom_id res chain seq x y z
N MET A 1 -7.24 -33.87 -5.64
CA MET A 1 -6.46 -32.94 -6.49
C MET A 1 -5.79 -31.97 -5.53
N GLU A 2 -4.57 -32.32 -5.14
CA GLU A 2 -3.81 -31.59 -4.11
C GLU A 2 -3.18 -30.35 -4.75
N VAL A 3 -3.41 -29.19 -4.15
CA VAL A 3 -2.78 -27.93 -4.57
C VAL A 3 -1.53 -27.73 -3.74
N TYR A 4 -0.38 -28.06 -4.30
CA TYR A 4 0.91 -27.69 -3.73
C TYR A 4 1.20 -26.22 -4.04
N VAL A 5 1.29 -25.39 -2.98
CA VAL A 5 1.84 -24.03 -3.09
C VAL A 5 3.35 -24.15 -2.96
N CYS A 6 4.04 -24.11 -4.08
CA CYS A 6 5.50 -24.10 -4.11
C CYS A 6 5.99 -22.64 -4.16
N PHE A 7 6.66 -22.21 -3.09
CA PHE A 7 7.46 -20.99 -3.10
C PHE A 7 8.79 -21.30 -3.77
N CYS A 8 8.95 -20.94 -5.03
CA CYS A 8 10.26 -20.95 -5.69
C CYS A 8 10.52 -19.59 -6.36
N TYR A 9 11.49 -18.89 -5.81
CA TYR A 9 12.23 -17.82 -6.50
C TYR A 9 12.94 -18.45 -7.70
N ASN A 10 12.47 -18.23 -8.92
CA ASN A 10 13.30 -18.02 -10.10
C ASN A 10 12.47 -17.90 -11.38
N LYS A 11 12.91 -16.97 -12.24
CA LYS A 11 12.47 -16.64 -13.59
C LYS A 11 11.75 -17.76 -14.35
N MET A 12 10.47 -17.55 -14.65
CA MET A 12 9.82 -18.20 -15.79
C MET A 12 9.18 -17.13 -16.67
N ARG A 13 9.77 -16.96 -17.86
CA ARG A 13 9.10 -16.27 -18.97
C ARG A 13 8.02 -17.20 -19.50
N VAL A 14 6.78 -16.80 -19.35
CA VAL A 14 5.66 -17.41 -20.09
C VAL A 14 5.17 -16.37 -21.10
N THR A 15 5.38 -16.69 -22.38
CA THR A 15 4.84 -15.90 -23.51
C THR A 15 3.38 -16.26 -23.69
N ILE A 16 2.47 -15.36 -23.38
CA ILE A 16 1.06 -15.50 -23.75
C ILE A 16 0.77 -14.51 -24.86
N LYS A 17 0.29 -15.06 -25.99
CA LYS A 17 -0.13 -14.30 -27.18
C LYS A 17 -1.41 -13.51 -26.90
N ASN A 18 -1.43 -12.31 -27.44
CA ASN A 18 -2.45 -11.29 -27.53
C ASN A 18 -3.92 -11.74 -27.47
N TYR A 19 -4.69 -11.04 -26.63
CA TYR A 19 -6.12 -10.88 -26.83
C TYR A 19 -6.44 -9.38 -26.73
N GLU A 20 -6.58 -8.74 -27.89
CA GLU A 20 -7.11 -7.38 -27.99
C GLU A 20 -8.63 -7.43 -27.92
N LYS A 21 -9.24 -6.61 -27.07
CA LYS A 21 -10.60 -6.09 -27.26
C LYS A 21 -10.67 -4.65 -26.77
N SER A 22 -10.83 -3.78 -27.75
CA SER A 22 -11.25 -2.39 -27.61
C SER A 22 -12.68 -2.30 -27.05
N ASN A 23 -12.88 -1.49 -26.01
CA ASN A 23 -14.18 -0.90 -25.74
C ASN A 23 -14.02 0.49 -25.15
N THR A 24 -14.31 1.49 -25.97
CA THR A 24 -14.44 2.89 -25.59
C THR A 24 -15.84 3.12 -25.02
N ILE A 25 -15.96 3.50 -23.77
CA ILE A 25 -17.21 4.01 -23.20
C ILE A 25 -16.98 5.46 -22.79
N LYS A 26 -17.71 6.38 -23.48
CA LYS A 26 -17.80 7.79 -23.11
C LYS A 26 -18.83 7.95 -22.01
N THR A 27 -18.44 8.52 -20.87
CA THR A 27 -19.38 9.07 -19.89
C THR A 27 -19.12 10.57 -19.65
N ARG A 28 -20.20 11.29 -19.48
CA ARG A 28 -20.28 12.76 -19.32
C ARG A 28 -19.86 13.17 -17.91
N GLU A 29 -19.33 14.40 -17.86
CA GLU A 29 -19.09 15.28 -16.70
C GLU A 29 -17.71 15.22 -16.04
N GLY A 30 -17.01 16.32 -16.32
CA GLY A 30 -15.64 16.64 -15.92
C GLY A 30 -15.37 16.72 -14.41
N LYS A 31 -14.69 15.72 -13.96
CA LYS A 31 -13.59 15.77 -13.01
C LYS A 31 -12.61 14.71 -13.51
N ASN A 32 -11.33 15.11 -13.70
CA ASN A 32 -10.28 14.15 -14.03
C ASN A 32 -10.19 13.11 -12.90
N MET A 33 -10.93 12.02 -13.03
CA MET A 33 -10.65 10.81 -12.27
C MET A 33 -9.37 10.25 -12.86
N GLU A 34 -8.25 10.40 -12.15
CA GLU A 34 -7.06 9.62 -12.42
C GLU A 34 -7.45 8.16 -12.23
N THR A 35 -7.65 7.46 -13.34
CA THR A 35 -8.03 6.04 -13.35
C THR A 35 -6.79 5.20 -13.09
N MET A 36 -6.95 3.97 -12.60
CA MET A 36 -5.85 3.00 -12.51
C MET A 36 -5.31 2.60 -13.89
N GLN A 37 -5.97 3.04 -14.97
CA GLN A 37 -5.59 2.74 -16.35
C GLN A 37 -4.19 3.27 -16.68
N GLY A 38 -3.34 2.40 -17.17
CA GLY A 38 -1.97 2.70 -17.57
C GLY A 38 -0.93 2.68 -16.45
N LYS A 39 -1.33 2.54 -15.19
CA LYS A 39 -0.39 2.35 -14.08
C LYS A 39 -0.06 0.87 -13.91
N LYS A 40 1.23 0.58 -13.76
CA LYS A 40 1.74 -0.81 -13.70
C LYS A 40 1.50 -1.48 -12.34
N ASN A 41 1.37 -0.70 -11.26
CA ASN A 41 1.23 -1.19 -9.89
C ASN A 41 0.06 -0.50 -9.17
N ILE A 42 -0.37 -1.10 -8.06
CA ILE A 42 -1.29 -0.51 -7.10
C ILE A 42 -0.54 -0.37 -5.78
N VAL A 43 -0.44 0.85 -5.26
CA VAL A 43 0.25 1.16 -4.00
C VAL A 43 -0.77 1.48 -2.93
N LEU A 44 -0.80 0.72 -1.84
CA LEU A 44 -1.72 0.90 -0.73
C LEU A 44 -1.06 1.70 0.38
N ILE A 45 -1.60 2.88 0.68
CA ILE A 45 -1.19 3.74 1.80
C ILE A 45 -2.32 3.89 2.81
N GLY A 46 -2.01 4.33 4.02
CA GLY A 46 -2.99 4.58 5.09
C GLY A 46 -2.45 4.25 6.47
N MET A 47 -3.25 4.55 7.48
CA MET A 47 -2.89 4.39 8.89
C MET A 47 -2.44 2.94 9.21
N PRO A 48 -1.57 2.75 10.23
CA PRO A 48 -1.40 1.46 10.86
C PRO A 48 -2.77 0.87 11.22
N GLY A 49 -2.98 -0.43 11.03
CA GLY A 49 -4.29 -1.06 11.27
C GLY A 49 -5.34 -0.87 10.17
N ALA A 50 -5.07 -0.07 9.13
CA ALA A 50 -6.01 0.11 8.01
C ALA A 50 -6.24 -1.15 7.17
N GLY A 51 -5.40 -2.18 7.31
CA GLY A 51 -5.56 -3.45 6.61
C GLY A 51 -4.85 -3.52 5.26
N LYS A 52 -3.87 -2.67 5.01
CA LYS A 52 -3.11 -2.60 3.75
C LYS A 52 -2.59 -3.96 3.29
N SER A 53 -1.87 -4.67 4.14
CA SER A 53 -1.31 -5.99 3.79
C SER A 53 -2.42 -7.03 3.55
N THR A 54 -3.48 -7.02 4.35
CA THR A 54 -4.62 -7.95 4.19
C THR A 54 -5.38 -7.70 2.89
N VAL A 55 -5.74 -6.45 2.62
CA VAL A 55 -6.39 -6.02 1.37
C VAL A 55 -5.46 -6.29 0.18
N GLY A 56 -4.17 -5.97 0.34
CA GLY A 56 -3.16 -6.11 -0.70
C GLY A 56 -2.99 -7.55 -1.18
N VAL A 57 -2.86 -8.50 -0.27
CA VAL A 57 -2.76 -9.94 -0.62
C VAL A 57 -3.99 -10.42 -1.38
N VAL A 58 -5.20 -10.07 -0.92
CA VAL A 58 -6.45 -10.52 -1.55
C VAL A 58 -6.65 -9.83 -2.90
N LEU A 59 -6.31 -8.54 -3.00
CA LEU A 59 -6.39 -7.77 -4.25
C LEU A 59 -5.40 -8.31 -5.29
N ALA A 60 -4.15 -8.56 -4.89
CA ALA A 60 -3.13 -9.14 -5.76
C ALA A 60 -3.57 -10.49 -6.32
N LYS A 61 -4.11 -11.37 -5.46
CA LYS A 61 -4.66 -12.65 -5.91
C LYS A 61 -5.81 -12.47 -6.91
N ARG A 62 -6.69 -11.50 -6.70
CA ARG A 62 -7.84 -11.24 -7.58
C ARG A 62 -7.43 -10.72 -8.95
N LEU A 63 -6.38 -9.88 -9.01
CA LEU A 63 -5.88 -9.26 -10.24
C LEU A 63 -4.83 -10.12 -10.98
N GLY A 64 -4.32 -11.18 -10.36
CA GLY A 64 -3.19 -11.94 -10.88
C GLY A 64 -1.85 -11.18 -10.74
N TYR A 65 -1.77 -10.24 -9.81
CA TYR A 65 -0.59 -9.43 -9.52
C TYR A 65 0.28 -10.09 -8.45
N ARG A 66 1.54 -9.69 -8.38
CA ARG A 66 2.41 -10.03 -7.23
C ARG A 66 1.97 -9.19 -6.03
N PHE A 67 2.18 -9.71 -4.83
CA PHE A 67 2.07 -8.94 -3.60
C PHE A 67 3.46 -8.60 -3.08
N LEU A 68 3.65 -7.34 -2.69
CA LEU A 68 4.88 -6.84 -2.08
C LEU A 68 4.50 -6.04 -0.83
N ASP A 69 5.08 -6.41 0.31
CA ASP A 69 4.99 -5.64 1.55
C ASP A 69 6.33 -4.91 1.75
N SER A 70 6.30 -3.58 1.75
CA SER A 70 7.54 -2.78 1.82
C SER A 70 8.24 -2.93 3.17
N ASP A 71 7.51 -3.21 4.25
CA ASP A 71 8.09 -3.48 5.56
C ASP A 71 8.95 -4.76 5.52
N LEU A 72 8.52 -5.79 4.78
CA LEU A 72 9.32 -7.00 4.57
C LEU A 72 10.54 -6.73 3.69
N VAL A 73 10.42 -5.87 2.68
CA VAL A 73 11.57 -5.47 1.83
C VAL A 73 12.63 -4.76 2.69
N ILE A 74 12.21 -3.85 3.57
CA ILE A 74 13.11 -3.16 4.50
C ILE A 74 13.85 -4.18 5.38
N GLN A 75 13.14 -5.13 5.98
CA GLN A 75 13.74 -6.17 6.82
C GLN A 75 14.67 -7.10 6.03
N GLU A 76 14.30 -7.43 4.79
CA GLU A 76 15.14 -8.25 3.92
C GLU A 76 16.44 -7.55 3.55
N GLN A 77 16.40 -6.28 3.18
CA GLN A 77 17.59 -5.52 2.78
C GLN A 77 18.50 -5.18 3.96
N THR A 78 17.93 -4.83 5.10
CA THR A 78 18.69 -4.44 6.29
C THR A 78 19.12 -5.62 7.16
N LYS A 79 18.49 -6.80 6.98
CA LYS A 79 18.66 -7.99 7.84
C LYS A 79 18.29 -7.73 9.30
N LYS A 80 17.43 -6.75 9.56
CA LYS A 80 16.95 -6.35 10.88
C LYS A 80 15.44 -6.20 10.90
N LEU A 81 14.82 -6.40 12.05
CA LEU A 81 13.41 -6.12 12.23
C LEU A 81 13.19 -4.59 12.35
N LEU A 82 11.99 -4.12 12.01
CA LEU A 82 11.71 -2.67 12.02
C LEU A 82 11.95 -2.03 13.40
N HIS A 83 11.56 -2.72 14.47
CA HIS A 83 11.77 -2.21 15.83
C HIS A 83 13.26 -2.12 16.21
N GLU A 84 14.11 -3.00 15.67
CA GLU A 84 15.57 -2.94 15.87
C GLU A 84 16.14 -1.73 15.15
N LEU A 85 15.69 -1.45 13.92
CA LEU A 85 16.09 -0.26 13.17
C LEU A 85 15.70 1.04 13.89
N ILE A 86 14.46 1.09 14.43
CA ILE A 86 13.98 2.24 15.21
C ILE A 86 14.80 2.42 16.49
N THR A 87 15.15 1.33 17.17
CA THR A 87 15.96 1.36 18.39
C THR A 87 17.39 1.85 18.11
N GLU A 88 17.98 1.42 17.00
CA GLU A 88 19.37 1.72 16.65
C GLU A 88 19.52 3.13 16.03
N HIS A 89 18.60 3.52 15.15
CA HIS A 89 18.73 4.76 14.38
C HIS A 89 17.76 5.86 14.80
N GLY A 90 16.90 5.60 15.79
CA GLY A 90 15.79 6.48 16.14
C GLY A 90 14.71 6.54 15.07
N VAL A 91 13.64 7.30 15.32
CA VAL A 91 12.53 7.45 14.40
C VAL A 91 12.98 8.12 13.08
N ASP A 92 13.74 9.19 13.17
CA ASP A 92 14.18 9.95 11.99
C ASP A 92 15.14 9.13 11.09
N GLY A 93 16.05 8.35 11.71
CA GLY A 93 16.92 7.44 10.97
C GLY A 93 16.15 6.31 10.30
N PHE A 94 15.15 5.75 10.96
CA PHE A 94 14.26 4.76 10.37
C PHE A 94 13.47 5.33 9.18
N LEU A 95 12.89 6.53 9.31
CA LEU A 95 12.15 7.19 8.22
C LEU A 95 13.03 7.40 6.99
N LYS A 96 14.32 7.71 7.18
CA LYS A 96 15.24 7.82 6.05
C LYS A 96 15.52 6.49 5.37
N ILE A 97 15.69 5.42 6.12
CA ILE A 97 15.85 4.06 5.58
C ILE A 97 14.59 3.64 4.82
N GLU A 98 13.41 3.89 5.39
CA GLU A 98 12.12 3.62 4.75
C GLU A 98 11.98 4.40 3.43
N GLU A 99 12.33 5.69 3.42
CA GLU A 99 12.31 6.52 2.23
C GLU A 99 13.24 5.98 1.14
N ASP A 100 14.51 5.73 1.48
CA ASP A 100 15.52 5.29 0.50
C ASP A 100 15.13 3.94 -0.14
N ILE A 101 14.61 3.00 0.65
CA ILE A 101 14.19 1.70 0.16
C ILE A 101 12.93 1.78 -0.70
N ASN A 102 11.91 2.55 -0.28
CA ASN A 102 10.70 2.71 -1.08
C ASN A 102 10.94 3.49 -2.37
N ALA A 103 11.87 4.46 -2.37
CA ALA A 103 12.29 5.18 -3.56
C ALA A 103 13.06 4.31 -4.57
N GLY A 104 13.62 3.20 -4.13
CA GLY A 104 14.34 2.25 -4.97
C GLY A 104 13.53 1.02 -5.40
N LEU A 105 12.23 0.95 -5.11
CA LEU A 105 11.40 -0.19 -5.49
C LEU A 105 11.25 -0.28 -7.01
N ASP A 106 11.64 -1.43 -7.58
CA ASP A 106 11.48 -1.75 -9.00
C ASP A 106 10.62 -2.99 -9.17
N CYS A 107 9.37 -2.78 -9.56
CA CYS A 107 8.41 -3.85 -9.78
C CYS A 107 7.30 -3.44 -10.75
N GLU A 108 6.73 -4.45 -11.40
CA GLU A 108 5.57 -4.32 -12.28
C GLU A 108 4.52 -5.38 -11.94
N GLN A 109 3.27 -5.08 -12.20
CA GLN A 109 2.12 -5.94 -11.91
C GLN A 109 2.12 -6.39 -10.44
N ALA A 110 2.30 -5.41 -9.53
CA ALA A 110 2.35 -5.66 -8.10
C ALA A 110 1.30 -4.82 -7.35
N VAL A 111 0.77 -5.39 -6.28
CA VAL A 111 0.10 -4.64 -5.22
C VAL A 111 1.12 -4.46 -4.11
N ILE A 112 1.47 -3.20 -3.85
CA ILE A 112 2.48 -2.80 -2.87
C ILE A 112 1.75 -2.31 -1.62
N ALA A 113 1.91 -2.98 -0.49
CA ALA A 113 1.48 -2.49 0.81
C ALA A 113 2.66 -1.78 1.48
N THR A 114 2.46 -0.52 1.90
CA THR A 114 3.53 0.28 2.50
C THR A 114 3.43 0.36 4.02
N GLY A 115 4.51 0.75 4.67
CA GLY A 115 4.48 1.23 6.05
C GLY A 115 3.56 2.45 6.21
N GLY A 116 3.05 2.68 7.42
CA GLY A 116 2.18 3.85 7.67
C GLY A 116 2.93 5.19 7.67
N SER A 117 4.24 5.16 7.73
CA SER A 117 5.13 6.33 7.76
C SER A 117 5.67 6.73 6.39
N VAL A 118 5.45 5.93 5.35
CA VAL A 118 5.97 6.16 3.99
C VAL A 118 5.70 7.58 3.47
N ILE A 119 4.60 8.20 3.90
CA ILE A 119 4.17 9.54 3.50
C ILE A 119 5.06 10.67 3.99
N TYR A 120 5.98 10.40 4.90
CA TYR A 120 7.00 11.37 5.33
C TYR A 120 8.18 11.44 4.36
N GLY A 121 8.40 10.39 3.55
CA GLY A 121 9.42 10.33 2.52
C GLY A 121 8.93 10.92 1.20
N GLU A 122 9.31 12.16 0.88
CA GLU A 122 8.87 12.83 -0.36
C GLU A 122 9.34 12.08 -1.60
N LYS A 123 10.62 11.68 -1.64
CA LYS A 123 11.20 10.90 -2.76
C LYS A 123 10.53 9.54 -2.92
N ALA A 124 10.21 8.85 -1.82
CA ALA A 124 9.49 7.60 -1.84
C ALA A 124 8.10 7.78 -2.45
N MET A 125 7.37 8.80 -2.01
CA MET A 125 6.01 9.06 -2.51
C MET A 125 5.98 9.51 -3.96
N GLU A 126 6.94 10.32 -4.41
CA GLU A 126 7.09 10.69 -5.83
C GLU A 126 7.31 9.45 -6.67
N HIS A 127 8.27 8.60 -6.30
CA HIS A 127 8.56 7.35 -7.00
C HIS A 127 7.36 6.40 -7.02
N LEU A 128 6.72 6.17 -5.88
CA LEU A 128 5.55 5.30 -5.80
C LEU A 128 4.37 5.80 -6.63
N ARG A 129 4.18 7.12 -6.75
CA ARG A 129 3.19 7.73 -7.64
C ARG A 129 3.55 7.57 -9.11
N GLU A 130 4.84 7.56 -9.45
CA GLU A 130 5.31 7.33 -10.81
C GLU A 130 5.06 5.89 -11.24
N ILE A 131 5.49 4.90 -10.45
CA ILE A 131 5.40 3.48 -10.80
C ILE A 131 4.01 2.85 -10.60
N GLY A 132 3.09 3.52 -9.87
CA GLY A 132 1.80 2.92 -9.52
C GLY A 132 0.68 3.91 -9.25
N CYS A 133 -0.53 3.37 -9.18
CA CYS A 133 -1.71 4.09 -8.67
C CYS A 133 -1.71 4.02 -7.14
N VAL A 134 -1.57 5.17 -6.49
CA VAL A 134 -1.58 5.26 -5.02
C VAL A 134 -3.02 5.32 -4.52
N VAL A 135 -3.40 4.33 -3.71
CA VAL A 135 -4.73 4.18 -3.10
C VAL A 135 -4.63 4.36 -1.60
N TYR A 136 -5.30 5.36 -1.08
CA TYR A 136 -5.43 5.58 0.37
C TYR A 136 -6.61 4.76 0.91
N LEU A 137 -6.33 3.78 1.78
CA LEU A 137 -7.35 3.06 2.54
C LEU A 137 -7.76 3.92 3.74
N LYS A 138 -8.83 4.70 3.57
CA LYS A 138 -9.29 5.66 4.57
C LYS A 138 -10.23 5.00 5.56
N LEU A 139 -9.94 5.19 6.83
CA LEU A 139 -10.76 4.78 7.96
C LEU A 139 -10.93 5.95 8.92
N SER A 140 -12.09 6.02 9.58
CA SER A 140 -12.31 6.96 10.66
C SER A 140 -11.37 6.69 11.84
N TYR A 141 -11.14 7.73 12.66
CA TYR A 141 -10.33 7.60 13.86
C TYR A 141 -10.83 6.46 14.78
N LYS A 142 -12.15 6.37 14.95
CA LYS A 142 -12.77 5.35 15.79
C LYS A 142 -12.46 3.93 15.31
N GLU A 143 -12.58 3.68 14.00
CA GLU A 143 -12.24 2.37 13.41
C GLU A 143 -10.75 2.04 13.59
N ILE A 144 -9.86 3.02 13.49
CA ILE A 144 -8.42 2.84 13.73
C ILE A 144 -8.14 2.56 15.20
N GLU A 145 -8.76 3.31 16.11
CA GLU A 145 -8.64 3.12 17.57
C GLU A 145 -9.10 1.73 18.00
N ASP A 146 -10.26 1.29 17.50
CA ASP A 146 -10.83 -0.03 17.81
C ASP A 146 -9.93 -1.18 17.27
N ARG A 147 -9.27 -0.98 16.13
CA ARG A 147 -8.41 -2.00 15.51
C ARG A 147 -7.01 -2.07 16.08
N LEU A 148 -6.44 -0.94 16.50
CA LEU A 148 -5.04 -0.89 16.92
C LEU A 148 -4.86 -1.38 18.37
N GLY A 149 -5.79 -1.08 19.28
CA GLY A 149 -5.63 -1.41 20.69
C GLY A 149 -4.30 -0.86 21.25
N ASP A 150 -3.36 -1.74 21.62
CA ASP A 150 -2.03 -1.35 22.09
C ASP A 150 -1.09 -1.01 20.91
N LEU A 151 -0.74 0.26 20.78
CA LEU A 151 0.13 0.80 19.74
C LEU A 151 1.56 0.29 19.82
N THR A 152 2.05 0.09 21.04
CA THR A 152 3.44 -0.31 21.30
C THR A 152 3.68 -1.75 20.82
N ALA A 153 2.69 -2.63 21.03
CA ALA A 153 2.76 -4.02 20.58
C ALA A 153 2.79 -4.17 19.05
N ARG A 154 2.40 -3.13 18.30
CA ARG A 154 2.34 -3.15 16.83
C ARG A 154 3.46 -2.41 16.13
N GLY A 155 4.51 -1.99 16.85
CA GLY A 155 5.67 -1.33 16.26
C GLY A 155 5.36 0.00 15.57
N VAL A 156 4.33 0.73 16.02
CA VAL A 156 4.00 2.04 15.46
C VAL A 156 5.05 3.06 15.93
N ALA A 157 5.77 3.66 14.97
CA ALA A 157 6.72 4.72 15.27
C ALA A 157 5.97 5.97 15.75
N LEU A 158 6.01 6.22 17.05
CA LEU A 158 5.46 7.39 17.72
C LEU A 158 6.61 8.28 18.22
N LYS A 159 6.47 9.58 18.06
CA LYS A 159 7.32 10.55 18.76
C LYS A 159 6.95 10.57 20.24
N ASN A 160 7.94 10.88 21.12
CA ASN A 160 7.70 10.92 22.56
C ASN A 160 6.49 11.83 22.90
N GLY A 161 5.49 11.25 23.58
CA GLY A 161 4.30 11.96 24.02
C GLY A 161 3.19 12.11 22.95
N GLN A 162 3.39 11.60 21.74
CA GLN A 162 2.37 11.64 20.68
C GLN A 162 1.29 10.60 20.93
N THR A 163 0.03 11.03 20.88
CA THR A 163 -1.13 10.14 20.97
C THR A 163 -1.51 9.58 19.59
N LEU A 164 -2.31 8.49 19.55
CA LEU A 164 -2.88 8.00 18.30
C LEU A 164 -3.68 9.07 17.57
N LYS A 165 -4.40 9.93 18.31
CA LYS A 165 -5.19 11.00 17.74
C LYS A 165 -4.33 12.06 17.06
N ASP A 166 -3.19 12.40 17.67
CA ASP A 166 -2.24 13.34 17.07
C ASP A 166 -1.64 12.77 15.79
N LEU A 167 -1.24 11.48 15.83
CA LEU A 167 -0.72 10.77 14.67
C LEU A 167 -1.75 10.70 13.53
N TYR A 168 -3.01 10.42 13.86
CA TYR A 168 -4.10 10.38 12.89
C TYR A 168 -4.31 11.75 12.22
N ASN A 169 -4.39 12.80 13.03
CA ASN A 169 -4.58 14.17 12.53
C ASN A 169 -3.40 14.67 11.69
N GLU A 170 -2.18 14.25 12.02
CA GLU A 170 -0.96 14.58 11.27
C GLU A 170 -0.91 13.83 9.92
N ARG A 171 -1.21 12.52 9.92
CA ARG A 171 -0.99 11.66 8.74
C ARG A 171 -2.12 11.69 7.72
N CYS A 172 -3.38 11.82 8.15
CA CYS A 172 -4.51 11.76 7.21
C CYS A 172 -4.44 12.80 6.09
N PRO A 173 -4.10 14.09 6.34
CA PRO A 173 -3.94 15.06 5.27
C PRO A 173 -2.81 14.71 4.29
N LEU A 174 -1.75 14.05 4.77
CA LEU A 174 -0.63 13.61 3.92
C LEU A 174 -1.03 12.41 3.05
N TYR A 175 -1.80 11.45 3.58
CA TYR A 175 -2.35 10.39 2.74
C TYR A 175 -3.25 10.94 1.64
N GLU A 176 -4.12 11.90 1.97
CA GLU A 176 -5.00 12.56 0.98
C GLU A 176 -4.20 13.33 -0.08
N LYS A 177 -3.09 14.01 0.31
CA LYS A 177 -2.20 14.72 -0.61
C LYS A 177 -1.59 13.80 -1.67
N TYR A 178 -1.16 12.59 -1.28
CA TYR A 178 -0.44 11.69 -2.17
C TYR A 178 -1.34 10.70 -2.91
N ALA A 179 -2.56 10.48 -2.46
CA ALA A 179 -3.46 9.51 -3.07
C ALA A 179 -3.94 9.95 -4.47
N HIS A 180 -3.98 9.01 -5.41
CA HIS A 180 -4.76 9.13 -6.63
C HIS A 180 -6.22 8.74 -6.39
N ILE A 181 -6.44 7.77 -5.51
CA ILE A 181 -7.77 7.26 -5.14
C ILE A 181 -7.87 7.21 -3.63
N VAL A 182 -8.98 7.73 -3.09
CA VAL A 182 -9.35 7.57 -1.68
C VAL A 182 -10.44 6.50 -1.60
N GLN A 183 -10.11 5.37 -1.00
CA GLN A 183 -11.03 4.25 -0.77
C GLN A 183 -11.58 4.34 0.64
N GLU A 184 -12.84 4.70 0.79
CA GLU A 184 -13.53 4.66 2.08
C GLU A 184 -13.71 3.21 2.52
N CYS A 185 -13.24 2.89 3.76
CA CYS A 185 -13.17 1.52 4.27
C CYS A 185 -13.98 1.32 5.56
N ASP A 186 -14.61 2.35 6.12
CA ASP A 186 -15.43 2.24 7.33
C ASP A 186 -16.54 1.21 7.14
N HIS A 187 -16.69 0.33 8.12
CA HIS A 187 -17.71 -0.72 8.17
C HIS A 187 -17.69 -1.72 7.00
N LYS A 188 -16.67 -1.66 6.12
CA LYS A 188 -16.52 -2.59 4.99
C LYS A 188 -15.66 -3.78 5.37
N ARG A 189 -16.07 -4.95 4.86
CA ARG A 189 -15.22 -6.15 4.89
C ARG A 189 -14.16 -6.08 3.79
N VAL A 190 -13.08 -6.81 3.97
CA VAL A 190 -11.97 -6.90 2.99
C VAL A 190 -12.50 -7.27 1.57
N ARG A 191 -13.49 -8.16 1.49
CA ARG A 191 -14.09 -8.56 0.19
C ARG A 191 -14.73 -7.42 -0.55
N GLU A 192 -15.40 -6.51 0.15
CA GLU A 192 -16.11 -5.36 -0.42
C GLU A 192 -15.09 -4.35 -0.94
N ILE A 193 -14.08 -4.02 -0.12
CA ILE A 193 -12.96 -3.14 -0.51
C ILE A 193 -12.24 -3.69 -1.76
N VAL A 194 -11.88 -4.97 -1.74
CA VAL A 194 -11.20 -5.63 -2.87
C VAL A 194 -12.09 -5.67 -4.12
N HIS A 195 -13.41 -5.83 -3.96
CA HIS A 195 -14.33 -5.81 -5.10
C HIS A 195 -14.37 -4.43 -5.76
N GLU A 196 -14.50 -3.38 -4.97
CA GLU A 196 -14.52 -1.99 -5.44
C GLU A 196 -13.21 -1.63 -6.15
N LEU A 197 -12.06 -1.91 -5.52
CA LEU A 197 -10.74 -1.63 -6.10
C LEU A 197 -10.46 -2.42 -7.38
N ALA A 198 -10.81 -3.71 -7.42
CA ALA A 198 -10.62 -4.52 -8.61
C ALA A 198 -11.52 -4.07 -9.77
N SER A 199 -12.72 -3.56 -9.50
CA SER A 199 -13.60 -3.00 -10.51
C SER A 199 -13.02 -1.72 -11.12
N GLN A 200 -12.36 -0.88 -10.30
CA GLN A 200 -11.67 0.34 -10.77
C GLN A 200 -10.38 0.03 -11.56
N ALA A 201 -9.70 -1.09 -11.26
CA ALA A 201 -8.49 -1.49 -11.99
C ALA A 201 -8.79 -2.07 -13.38
N ASN A 202 -10.00 -2.58 -13.59
CA ASN A 202 -10.43 -3.18 -14.87
C ASN A 202 -11.29 -2.23 -15.73
N ALA A 203 -11.59 -1.03 -15.23
CA ALA A 203 -12.36 0.00 -15.95
C ALA A 203 -11.45 0.85 -16.82
#